data_4aaa0334e7432a02eba207664bd2e598
#
_entry.id   4aaa0334e7432a02eba207664bd2e598
#
_cell.length_a   1.000
_cell.length_b   1.000
_cell.length_c   1.000
_cell.angle_alpha   90.00
_cell.angle_beta   90.00
_cell.angle_gamma   90.00
#
_symmetry.space_group_name_H-M   'P 1'
#
loop_
_entity.id
_entity.type
_entity.pdbx_description
1 polymer ?
#
loop_
_entity_poly.entity_id
_entity_poly.type
_entity_poly.pdbx_seq_one_letter_code
_entity_poly.pdbx_strand_id
1 'polypeptide(L)'
;MTIDHAHAYWVTAPGQGALQKESLSPPGPGEVLVRTLYSGISRGSEALVFRGEVPVSEYARMRAPFQAGDFPAPVKYGYISVGVVEQGPPPLAGKTVFCLYPHQDRYVVAADAVHPLPENVPAGRAVLAANLETAVNALWDSAARIGDRITVIGAGTLGCLIAWLAGRIPGCSVELVDVNPDRAQVAATLGVAFALPPQAAAEADRVIHTSGTAEGLVRALELGAFEATVT
;
A
#
# COMPACT_ATOMS: atom_id res chain seq x y z
N MET A 1 -2.73 15.30 -30.56
CA MET A 1 -1.31 15.45 -30.17
C MET A 1 -0.79 14.05 -29.90
N THR A 2 0.21 13.59 -30.59
CA THR A 2 0.89 12.34 -30.27
C THR A 2 1.76 12.60 -29.03
N ILE A 3 1.46 11.89 -27.93
CA ILE A 3 2.29 11.94 -26.73
C ILE A 3 3.37 10.89 -26.96
N ASP A 4 4.60 11.32 -27.14
CA ASP A 4 5.73 10.47 -27.51
C ASP A 4 6.68 10.20 -26.33
N HIS A 5 6.38 10.76 -25.14
CA HIS A 5 7.20 10.59 -23.95
C HIS A 5 6.41 10.70 -22.65
N ALA A 6 6.97 10.14 -21.60
CA ALA A 6 6.50 10.21 -20.23
C ALA A 6 7.67 10.56 -19.30
N HIS A 7 7.36 10.93 -18.05
CA HIS A 7 8.34 11.10 -16.98
C HIS A 7 8.11 10.04 -15.92
N ALA A 8 9.12 9.25 -15.64
CA ALA A 8 9.12 8.19 -14.64
C ALA A 8 10.12 8.49 -13.53
N TYR A 9 9.78 8.11 -12.30
CA TYR A 9 10.72 8.18 -11.19
C TYR A 9 11.56 6.91 -11.11
N TRP A 10 12.85 7.08 -11.15
CA TRP A 10 13.85 6.02 -11.04
C TRP A 10 14.67 6.18 -9.76
N VAL A 11 14.84 5.12 -9.01
CA VAL A 11 15.93 5.00 -8.04
C VAL A 11 17.18 4.67 -8.84
N THR A 12 18.08 5.64 -8.97
CA THR A 12 19.28 5.54 -9.82
C THR A 12 20.48 4.91 -9.11
N ALA A 13 20.52 5.07 -7.78
CA ALA A 13 21.45 4.42 -6.86
C ALA A 13 20.80 4.40 -5.46
N PRO A 14 21.28 3.59 -4.49
CA PRO A 14 20.78 3.64 -3.13
C PRO A 14 20.77 5.06 -2.56
N GLY A 15 19.61 5.51 -2.09
CA GLY A 15 19.38 6.85 -1.57
C GLY A 15 19.32 7.97 -2.62
N GLN A 16 19.32 7.64 -3.90
CA GLN A 16 19.28 8.61 -5.00
C GLN A 16 18.16 8.29 -5.97
N GLY A 17 17.38 9.30 -6.33
CA GLY A 17 16.31 9.17 -7.30
C GLY A 17 16.24 10.35 -8.24
N ALA A 18 15.73 10.10 -9.44
CA ALA A 18 15.56 11.13 -10.47
C ALA A 18 14.32 10.88 -11.33
N LEU A 19 13.72 11.96 -11.81
CA LEU A 19 12.75 11.90 -12.88
C LEU A 19 13.49 11.73 -14.21
N GLN A 20 13.15 10.67 -14.94
CA GLN A 20 13.71 10.38 -16.24
C GLN A 20 12.64 10.47 -17.32
N LYS A 21 13.02 11.02 -18.48
CA LYS A 21 12.18 11.05 -19.67
C LYS A 21 12.28 9.70 -20.37
N GLU A 22 11.14 9.06 -20.62
CA GLU A 22 11.04 7.79 -21.33
C GLU A 22 10.21 7.95 -22.60
N SER A 23 10.58 7.23 -23.66
CA SER A 23 9.76 7.15 -24.87
C SER A 23 8.47 6.39 -24.58
N LEU A 24 7.36 6.90 -25.09
CA LEU A 24 6.05 6.29 -24.95
C LEU A 24 5.50 5.96 -26.33
N SER A 25 5.29 4.67 -26.61
CA SER A 25 4.64 4.24 -27.85
C SER A 25 3.13 4.45 -27.75
N PRO A 26 2.45 4.75 -28.88
CA PRO A 26 0.99 4.73 -28.90
C PRO A 26 0.44 3.36 -28.47
N PRO A 27 -0.72 3.30 -27.79
CA PRO A 27 -1.32 2.02 -27.42
C PRO A 27 -1.70 1.21 -28.65
N GLY A 28 -1.36 -0.09 -28.63
CA GLY A 28 -1.75 -1.07 -29.62
C GLY A 28 -3.17 -1.61 -29.38
N PRO A 29 -3.64 -2.55 -30.23
CA PRO A 29 -4.91 -3.23 -30.00
C PRO A 29 -4.94 -3.92 -28.64
N GLY A 30 -5.99 -3.66 -27.84
CA GLY A 30 -6.12 -4.25 -26.50
C GLY A 30 -5.29 -3.54 -25.40
N GLU A 31 -4.65 -2.42 -25.70
CA GLU A 31 -3.94 -1.60 -24.75
C GLU A 31 -4.67 -0.29 -24.46
N VAL A 32 -4.29 0.33 -23.35
CA VAL A 32 -4.77 1.64 -22.92
C VAL A 32 -3.59 2.58 -22.64
N LEU A 33 -3.73 3.84 -23.01
CA LEU A 33 -2.88 4.94 -22.55
C LEU A 33 -3.53 5.56 -21.32
N VAL A 34 -2.85 5.51 -20.19
CA VAL A 34 -3.30 6.10 -18.93
C VAL A 34 -2.48 7.33 -18.60
N ARG A 35 -3.16 8.43 -18.27
CA ARG A 35 -2.55 9.61 -17.65
C ARG A 35 -2.79 9.57 -16.14
N THR A 36 -1.72 9.52 -15.38
CA THR A 36 -1.75 9.47 -13.92
C THR A 36 -2.32 10.77 -13.35
N LEU A 37 -3.25 10.65 -12.43
CA LEU A 37 -3.78 11.73 -11.59
C LEU A 37 -3.11 11.72 -10.22
N TYR A 38 -2.95 10.54 -9.66
CA TYR A 38 -2.33 10.31 -8.35
C TYR A 38 -1.45 9.07 -8.40
N SER A 39 -0.28 9.16 -7.78
CA SER A 39 0.61 8.02 -7.55
C SER A 39 0.89 7.92 -6.05
N GLY A 40 0.51 6.82 -5.44
CA GLY A 40 0.67 6.60 -4.00
C GLY A 40 2.04 6.03 -3.68
N ILE A 41 2.64 6.45 -2.57
CA ILE A 41 3.90 5.90 -2.06
C ILE A 41 3.58 4.92 -0.93
N SER A 42 3.97 3.66 -1.11
CA SER A 42 3.95 2.65 -0.04
C SER A 42 5.23 2.75 0.78
N ARG A 43 5.18 3.58 1.83
CA ARG A 43 6.36 3.97 2.62
C ARG A 43 7.22 2.78 3.07
N GLY A 44 6.64 1.67 3.51
CA GLY A 44 7.39 0.51 4.00
C GLY A 44 8.26 -0.09 2.90
N SER A 45 7.65 -0.60 1.84
CA SER A 45 8.34 -1.27 0.74
C SER A 45 9.24 -0.32 -0.05
N GLU A 46 8.72 0.86 -0.38
CA GLU A 46 9.45 1.79 -1.24
C GLU A 46 10.63 2.47 -0.54
N ALA A 47 10.58 2.63 0.79
CA ALA A 47 11.74 3.09 1.54
C ALA A 47 12.89 2.07 1.51
N LEU A 48 12.60 0.76 1.57
CA LEU A 48 13.61 -0.30 1.41
C LEU A 48 14.24 -0.24 0.02
N VAL A 49 13.41 -0.11 -1.01
CA VAL A 49 13.89 0.02 -2.41
C VAL A 49 14.74 1.26 -2.58
N PHE A 50 14.27 2.42 -2.11
CA PHE A 50 15.00 3.68 -2.22
C PHE A 50 16.37 3.63 -1.54
N ARG A 51 16.47 3.00 -0.36
CA ARG A 51 17.73 2.85 0.36
C ARG A 51 18.63 1.71 -0.16
N GLY A 52 18.12 0.87 -1.07
CA GLY A 52 18.83 -0.31 -1.56
C GLY A 52 18.94 -1.42 -0.50
N GLU A 53 18.01 -1.45 0.44
CA GLU A 53 17.99 -2.36 1.59
C GLU A 53 17.09 -3.59 1.39
N VAL A 54 16.60 -3.82 0.18
CA VAL A 54 15.85 -5.05 -0.14
C VAL A 54 16.80 -6.24 0.02
N PRO A 55 16.49 -7.24 0.87
CA PRO A 55 17.33 -8.44 0.98
C PRO A 55 17.37 -9.18 -0.36
N VAL A 56 18.54 -9.73 -0.73
CA VAL A 56 18.71 -10.45 -2.00
C VAL A 56 17.73 -11.63 -2.12
N SER A 57 17.44 -12.32 -1.01
CA SER A 57 16.43 -13.40 -0.96
C SER A 57 15.01 -12.94 -1.32
N GLU A 58 14.71 -11.64 -1.18
CA GLU A 58 13.39 -11.06 -1.41
C GLU A 58 13.24 -10.41 -2.79
N TYR A 59 14.29 -10.36 -3.60
CA TYR A 59 14.24 -9.69 -4.92
C TYR A 59 13.11 -10.18 -5.81
N ALA A 60 12.90 -11.49 -5.88
CA ALA A 60 11.83 -12.06 -6.68
C ALA A 60 10.44 -11.76 -6.10
N ARG A 61 10.29 -11.87 -4.78
CA ARG A 61 9.02 -11.66 -4.08
C ARG A 61 8.59 -10.20 -4.05
N MET A 62 9.56 -9.28 -3.90
CA MET A 62 9.29 -7.84 -3.85
C MET A 62 9.22 -7.18 -5.23
N ARG A 63 9.47 -7.93 -6.31
CA ARG A 63 9.34 -7.38 -7.66
C ARG A 63 7.91 -6.91 -7.90
N ALA A 64 7.75 -5.61 -8.17
CA ALA A 64 6.43 -5.03 -8.46
C ALA A 64 5.97 -5.34 -9.89
N PRO A 65 4.66 -5.40 -10.15
CA PRO A 65 4.15 -5.40 -11.51
C PRO A 65 4.69 -4.20 -12.30
N PHE A 66 5.03 -4.42 -13.57
CA PHE A 66 5.59 -3.38 -14.46
C PHE A 66 6.87 -2.70 -13.97
N GLN A 67 7.54 -3.26 -12.96
CA GLN A 67 8.87 -2.82 -12.58
C GLN A 67 9.82 -2.87 -13.76
N ALA A 68 10.58 -1.80 -13.98
CA ALA A 68 11.70 -1.79 -14.92
C ALA A 68 13.02 -1.68 -14.16
N GLY A 69 14.07 -2.31 -14.72
CA GLY A 69 15.34 -2.46 -13.99
C GLY A 69 15.27 -3.46 -12.85
N ASP A 70 16.34 -3.53 -12.07
CA ASP A 70 16.52 -4.55 -11.03
C ASP A 70 17.05 -3.93 -9.74
N PHE A 71 16.76 -4.59 -8.60
CA PHE A 71 17.33 -4.21 -7.32
C PHE A 71 18.84 -4.46 -7.27
N PRO A 72 19.61 -3.64 -6.52
CA PRO A 72 19.12 -2.51 -5.73
C PRO A 72 18.88 -1.26 -6.57
N ALA A 73 19.51 -1.12 -7.73
CA ALA A 73 19.39 0.02 -8.66
C ALA A 73 20.20 -0.24 -9.97
N PRO A 74 19.88 0.44 -11.11
CA PRO A 74 18.73 1.34 -11.25
C PRO A 74 17.40 0.61 -11.36
N VAL A 75 16.35 1.15 -10.73
CA VAL A 75 15.01 0.54 -10.75
C VAL A 75 13.91 1.60 -10.79
N LYS A 76 12.92 1.38 -11.66
CA LYS A 76 11.64 2.08 -11.65
C LYS A 76 10.64 1.23 -10.88
N TYR A 77 10.22 1.70 -9.72
CA TYR A 77 9.41 0.96 -8.76
C TYR A 77 8.16 1.73 -8.37
N GLY A 78 7.25 1.05 -7.73
CA GLY A 78 5.95 1.53 -7.32
C GLY A 78 4.84 0.62 -7.86
N TYR A 79 3.67 0.69 -7.25
CA TYR A 79 2.53 -0.16 -7.60
C TYR A 79 1.19 0.48 -7.25
N ILE A 80 1.14 1.81 -7.17
CA ILE A 80 -0.08 2.55 -6.86
C ILE A 80 -0.21 3.69 -7.85
N SER A 81 -1.00 3.50 -8.88
CA SER A 81 -1.34 4.53 -9.86
C SER A 81 -2.85 4.64 -10.01
N VAL A 82 -3.37 5.85 -9.94
CA VAL A 82 -4.75 6.20 -10.30
C VAL A 82 -4.70 7.22 -11.40
N GLY A 83 -5.37 6.93 -12.52
CA GLY A 83 -5.30 7.78 -13.70
C GLY A 83 -6.56 7.75 -14.54
N VAL A 84 -6.55 8.51 -15.62
CA VAL A 84 -7.62 8.52 -16.63
C VAL A 84 -7.12 7.85 -17.88
N VAL A 85 -7.93 6.98 -18.46
CA VAL A 85 -7.67 6.38 -19.78
C VAL A 85 -7.85 7.44 -20.86
N GLU A 86 -6.75 7.93 -21.44
CA GLU A 86 -6.78 8.94 -22.52
C GLU A 86 -7.06 8.29 -23.88
N GLN A 87 -6.57 7.05 -24.09
CA GLN A 87 -6.80 6.27 -25.31
C GLN A 87 -6.99 4.79 -24.95
N GLY A 88 -7.89 4.11 -25.65
CA GLY A 88 -8.16 2.69 -25.42
C GLY A 88 -9.52 2.27 -25.97
N PRO A 89 -9.93 1.02 -25.73
CA PRO A 89 -11.23 0.52 -26.17
C PRO A 89 -12.39 1.33 -25.53
N PRO A 90 -13.52 1.49 -26.24
CA PRO A 90 -14.64 2.37 -25.81
C PRO A 90 -15.13 2.17 -24.39
N PRO A 91 -15.21 0.96 -23.82
CA PRO A 91 -15.66 0.78 -22.43
C PRO A 91 -14.74 1.43 -21.38
N LEU A 92 -13.46 1.65 -21.72
CA LEU A 92 -12.46 2.20 -20.80
C LEU A 92 -12.11 3.66 -21.10
N ALA A 93 -12.31 4.13 -22.33
CA ALA A 93 -11.96 5.49 -22.73
C ALA A 93 -12.64 6.53 -21.81
N GLY A 94 -11.88 7.46 -21.26
CA GLY A 94 -12.32 8.49 -20.32
C GLY A 94 -12.61 8.02 -18.90
N LYS A 95 -12.52 6.72 -18.60
CA LYS A 95 -12.73 6.20 -17.25
C LYS A 95 -11.54 6.49 -16.35
N THR A 96 -11.82 6.76 -15.07
CA THR A 96 -10.80 6.76 -14.04
C THR A 96 -10.52 5.33 -13.62
N VAL A 97 -9.25 4.97 -13.56
CA VAL A 97 -8.80 3.58 -13.32
C VAL A 97 -7.71 3.53 -12.25
N PHE A 98 -7.62 2.40 -11.55
CA PHE A 98 -6.47 2.01 -10.74
C PHE A 98 -5.61 1.02 -11.52
N CYS A 99 -4.29 1.12 -11.37
CA CYS A 99 -3.33 0.17 -11.92
C CYS A 99 -2.15 -0.01 -10.96
N LEU A 100 -1.64 -1.23 -10.85
CA LEU A 100 -0.41 -1.55 -10.11
C LEU A 100 0.83 -1.09 -10.91
N TYR A 101 0.93 0.19 -11.23
CA TYR A 101 1.98 0.74 -12.08
C TYR A 101 2.99 1.59 -11.29
N PRO A 102 4.29 1.58 -11.66
CA PRO A 102 5.32 2.44 -11.08
C PRO A 102 5.00 3.94 -11.18
N HIS A 103 5.77 4.76 -10.45
CA HIS A 103 5.60 6.21 -10.46
C HIS A 103 5.97 6.80 -11.82
N GLN A 104 4.95 7.09 -12.62
CA GLN A 104 5.07 7.63 -13.98
C GLN A 104 3.85 8.47 -14.32
N ASP A 105 4.02 9.55 -15.07
CA ASP A 105 2.92 10.49 -15.41
C ASP A 105 2.01 9.96 -16.51
N ARG A 106 2.53 9.16 -17.45
CA ARG A 106 1.75 8.46 -18.49
C ARG A 106 2.36 7.11 -18.78
N TYR A 107 1.53 6.12 -19.09
CA TYR A 107 1.98 4.78 -19.42
C TYR A 107 0.99 4.05 -20.31
N VAL A 108 1.48 3.07 -21.05
CA VAL A 108 0.67 2.16 -21.85
C VAL A 108 0.72 0.77 -21.22
N VAL A 109 -0.45 0.16 -21.03
CA VAL A 109 -0.60 -1.19 -20.49
C VAL A 109 -1.74 -1.92 -21.18
N ALA A 110 -1.77 -3.25 -21.02
CA ALA A 110 -2.91 -4.06 -21.44
C ALA A 110 -4.20 -3.59 -20.75
N ALA A 111 -5.31 -3.63 -21.46
CA ALA A 111 -6.59 -3.12 -20.95
C ALA A 111 -7.12 -3.91 -19.75
N ASP A 112 -6.72 -5.16 -19.56
CA ASP A 112 -7.04 -5.99 -18.41
C ASP A 112 -6.20 -5.68 -17.16
N ALA A 113 -5.11 -4.95 -17.30
CA ALA A 113 -4.27 -4.50 -16.17
C ALA A 113 -4.83 -3.28 -15.44
N VAL A 114 -5.88 -2.65 -15.97
CA VAL A 114 -6.52 -1.48 -15.34
C VAL A 114 -7.89 -1.83 -14.79
N HIS A 115 -8.19 -1.28 -13.61
CA HIS A 115 -9.46 -1.49 -12.90
C HIS A 115 -10.25 -0.19 -12.83
N PRO A 116 -11.39 -0.07 -13.56
CA PRO A 116 -12.25 1.12 -13.47
C PRO A 116 -12.71 1.35 -12.04
N LEU A 117 -12.63 2.60 -11.59
CA LEU A 117 -13.13 2.95 -10.27
C LEU A 117 -14.66 2.99 -10.26
N PRO A 118 -15.30 2.54 -9.16
CA PRO A 118 -16.70 2.82 -8.91
C PRO A 118 -16.96 4.34 -8.90
N GLU A 119 -18.12 4.79 -9.39
CA GLU A 119 -18.45 6.22 -9.54
C GLU A 119 -18.41 7.00 -8.21
N ASN A 120 -18.70 6.31 -7.11
CA ASN A 120 -18.71 6.90 -5.75
C ASN A 120 -17.33 6.90 -5.07
N VAL A 121 -16.26 6.42 -5.73
CA VAL A 121 -14.90 6.41 -5.17
C VAL A 121 -14.09 7.56 -5.76
N PRO A 122 -13.73 8.58 -4.96
CA PRO A 122 -12.87 9.65 -5.42
C PRO A 122 -11.48 9.13 -5.81
N ALA A 123 -10.92 9.61 -6.92
CA ALA A 123 -9.61 9.20 -7.42
C ALA A 123 -8.50 9.32 -6.37
N GLY A 124 -8.47 10.41 -5.60
CA GLY A 124 -7.50 10.61 -4.52
C GLY A 124 -7.62 9.60 -3.36
N ARG A 125 -8.80 8.98 -3.17
CA ARG A 125 -8.99 7.92 -2.18
C ARG A 125 -8.57 6.55 -2.73
N ALA A 126 -8.71 6.34 -4.03
CA ALA A 126 -8.38 5.09 -4.70
C ALA A 126 -6.88 4.73 -4.62
N VAL A 127 -5.99 5.69 -4.32
CA VAL A 127 -4.57 5.39 -4.03
C VAL A 127 -4.36 4.47 -2.83
N LEU A 128 -5.37 4.29 -1.99
CA LEU A 128 -5.30 3.35 -0.87
C LEU A 128 -5.59 1.90 -1.27
N ALA A 129 -5.99 1.63 -2.52
CA ALA A 129 -6.49 0.31 -2.94
C ALA A 129 -5.48 -0.82 -2.66
N ALA A 130 -4.21 -0.66 -3.06
CA ALA A 130 -3.19 -1.67 -2.81
C ALA A 130 -2.91 -1.88 -1.31
N ASN A 131 -2.87 -0.80 -0.51
CA ASN A 131 -2.70 -0.91 0.93
C ASN A 131 -3.94 -1.52 1.61
N LEU A 132 -5.14 -1.25 1.08
CA LEU A 132 -6.39 -1.83 1.59
C LEU A 132 -6.46 -3.33 1.30
N GLU A 133 -6.01 -3.77 0.12
CA GLU A 133 -5.87 -5.19 -0.20
C GLU A 133 -4.93 -5.88 0.81
N THR A 134 -3.77 -5.30 1.09
CA THR A 134 -2.85 -5.81 2.12
C THR A 134 -3.51 -5.86 3.50
N ALA A 135 -4.31 -4.84 3.86
CA ALA A 135 -5.03 -4.82 5.13
C ALA A 135 -6.09 -5.93 5.23
N VAL A 136 -6.79 -6.23 4.14
CA VAL A 136 -7.74 -7.36 4.06
C VAL A 136 -7.01 -8.69 4.23
N ASN A 137 -5.91 -8.89 3.52
CA ASN A 137 -5.08 -10.10 3.63
C ASN A 137 -4.56 -10.29 5.05
N ALA A 138 -4.08 -9.23 5.71
CA ALA A 138 -3.62 -9.30 7.10
C ALA A 138 -4.73 -9.77 8.07
N LEU A 139 -5.98 -9.33 7.86
CA LEU A 139 -7.12 -9.82 8.66
C LEU A 139 -7.46 -11.27 8.38
N TRP A 140 -7.37 -11.73 7.13
CA TRP A 140 -7.56 -13.14 6.79
C TRP A 140 -6.46 -14.01 7.41
N ASP A 141 -5.20 -13.60 7.29
CA ASP A 141 -4.04 -14.32 7.85
C ASP A 141 -4.07 -14.38 9.37
N SER A 142 -4.54 -13.30 10.02
CA SER A 142 -4.71 -13.29 11.48
C SER A 142 -5.89 -14.15 11.95
N ALA A 143 -6.74 -14.60 11.03
CA ALA A 143 -7.98 -15.33 11.34
C ALA A 143 -8.85 -14.60 12.36
N ALA A 144 -8.97 -13.27 12.26
CA ALA A 144 -9.77 -12.44 13.16
C ALA A 144 -11.24 -12.89 13.18
N ARG A 145 -11.82 -12.97 14.38
CA ARG A 145 -13.16 -13.51 14.63
C ARG A 145 -14.04 -12.50 15.35
N ILE A 146 -15.34 -12.74 15.29
CA ILE A 146 -16.33 -11.98 16.07
C ILE A 146 -15.95 -12.03 17.56
N GLY A 147 -15.87 -10.86 18.19
CA GLY A 147 -15.60 -10.72 19.62
C GLY A 147 -14.11 -10.72 20.02
N ASP A 148 -13.18 -10.87 19.08
CA ASP A 148 -11.74 -10.84 19.35
C ASP A 148 -11.29 -9.47 19.88
N ARG A 149 -10.30 -9.50 20.77
CA ARG A 149 -9.48 -8.34 21.17
C ARG A 149 -8.30 -8.26 20.19
N ILE A 150 -8.27 -7.21 19.38
CA ILE A 150 -7.30 -7.06 18.29
C ILE A 150 -6.40 -5.87 18.58
N THR A 151 -5.10 -6.12 18.66
CA THR A 151 -4.09 -5.06 18.78
C THR A 151 -3.32 -4.90 17.46
N VAL A 152 -3.26 -3.67 16.95
CA VAL A 152 -2.49 -3.32 15.75
C VAL A 152 -1.32 -2.44 16.14
N ILE A 153 -0.09 -2.89 15.91
CA ILE A 153 1.13 -2.17 16.26
C ILE A 153 1.70 -1.47 15.04
N GLY A 154 1.74 -0.14 15.13
CA GLY A 154 2.12 0.76 14.07
C GLY A 154 0.91 1.48 13.46
N ALA A 155 0.74 2.76 13.77
CA ALA A 155 -0.34 3.61 13.24
C ALA A 155 0.08 4.33 11.95
N GLY A 156 0.80 3.63 11.06
CA GLY A 156 1.02 4.03 9.68
C GLY A 156 -0.24 3.80 8.82
N THR A 157 -0.14 4.04 7.52
CA THR A 157 -1.27 3.86 6.58
C THR A 157 -1.85 2.45 6.67
N LEU A 158 -1.00 1.41 6.64
CA LEU A 158 -1.45 0.02 6.70
C LEU A 158 -2.11 -0.30 8.05
N GLY A 159 -1.48 0.02 9.17
CA GLY A 159 -2.04 -0.25 10.48
C GLY A 159 -3.37 0.47 10.72
N CYS A 160 -3.50 1.72 10.26
CA CYS A 160 -4.77 2.46 10.30
C CYS A 160 -5.88 1.78 9.49
N LEU A 161 -5.56 1.26 8.29
CA LEU A 161 -6.52 0.54 7.46
C LEU A 161 -6.95 -0.79 8.10
N ILE A 162 -6.01 -1.54 8.67
CA ILE A 162 -6.28 -2.78 9.39
C ILE A 162 -7.18 -2.50 10.60
N ALA A 163 -6.81 -1.52 11.44
CA ALA A 163 -7.60 -1.17 12.62
C ALA A 163 -9.02 -0.72 12.24
N TRP A 164 -9.15 0.07 11.17
CA TRP A 164 -10.44 0.50 10.66
C TRP A 164 -11.30 -0.66 10.16
N LEU A 165 -10.75 -1.64 9.46
CA LEU A 165 -11.46 -2.83 9.00
C LEU A 165 -11.81 -3.74 10.20
N ALA A 166 -10.86 -3.99 11.09
CA ALA A 166 -11.06 -4.80 12.29
C ALA A 166 -12.19 -4.26 13.18
N GLY A 167 -12.26 -2.93 13.35
CA GLY A 167 -13.34 -2.27 14.09
C GLY A 167 -14.74 -2.43 13.49
N ARG A 168 -14.85 -3.01 12.29
CA ARG A 168 -16.14 -3.35 11.64
C ARG A 168 -16.54 -4.80 11.81
N ILE A 169 -15.69 -5.62 12.39
CA ILE A 169 -16.04 -6.99 12.76
C ILE A 169 -16.90 -6.94 14.04
N PRO A 170 -18.09 -7.51 14.04
CA PRO A 170 -19.00 -7.41 15.17
C PRO A 170 -18.36 -7.87 16.49
N GLY A 171 -18.52 -7.06 17.53
CA GLY A 171 -18.06 -7.37 18.89
C GLY A 171 -16.55 -7.29 19.10
N CYS A 172 -15.74 -7.02 18.08
CA CYS A 172 -14.30 -6.83 18.25
C CYS A 172 -14.00 -5.53 19.01
N SER A 173 -13.03 -5.59 19.91
CA SER A 173 -12.38 -4.42 20.49
C SER A 173 -11.02 -4.24 19.84
N VAL A 174 -10.76 -3.04 19.30
CA VAL A 174 -9.54 -2.78 18.52
C VAL A 174 -8.75 -1.66 19.17
N GLU A 175 -7.46 -1.92 19.42
CA GLU A 175 -6.49 -0.95 19.92
C GLU A 175 -5.38 -0.75 18.89
N LEU A 176 -5.14 0.51 18.51
CA LEU A 176 -4.05 0.92 17.64
C LEU A 176 -2.90 1.45 18.50
N VAL A 177 -1.73 0.85 18.38
CA VAL A 177 -0.55 1.17 19.20
C VAL A 177 0.51 1.83 18.36
N ASP A 178 1.02 3.00 18.79
CA ASP A 178 2.12 3.68 18.13
C ASP A 178 2.96 4.48 19.13
N VAL A 179 4.22 4.71 18.81
CA VAL A 179 5.12 5.55 19.61
C VAL A 179 4.82 7.04 19.46
N ASN A 180 4.16 7.44 18.36
CA ASN A 180 3.80 8.82 18.09
C ASN A 180 2.41 9.15 18.65
N PRO A 181 2.31 9.99 19.73
CA PRO A 181 1.03 10.33 20.35
C PRO A 181 0.05 11.05 19.40
N ASP A 182 0.56 11.75 18.36
CA ASP A 182 -0.30 12.45 17.39
C ASP A 182 -1.23 11.48 16.61
N ARG A 183 -0.91 10.19 16.60
CA ARG A 183 -1.73 9.15 15.98
C ARG A 183 -3.04 8.88 16.73
N ALA A 184 -3.16 9.32 17.98
CA ALA A 184 -4.39 9.22 18.76
C ALA A 184 -5.58 9.91 18.06
N GLN A 185 -5.36 11.05 17.41
CA GLN A 185 -6.41 11.76 16.68
C GLN A 185 -6.89 10.95 15.46
N VAL A 186 -5.97 10.28 14.78
CA VAL A 186 -6.32 9.41 13.65
C VAL A 186 -7.14 8.23 14.15
N ALA A 187 -6.71 7.54 15.20
CA ALA A 187 -7.42 6.42 15.81
C ALA A 187 -8.85 6.82 16.23
N ALA A 188 -9.01 7.97 16.87
CA ALA A 188 -10.33 8.51 17.25
C ALA A 188 -11.23 8.72 16.01
N THR A 189 -10.69 9.26 14.92
CA THR A 189 -11.41 9.44 13.66
C THR A 189 -11.84 8.11 13.04
N LEU A 190 -11.03 7.06 13.22
CA LEU A 190 -11.32 5.70 12.73
C LEU A 190 -12.30 4.95 13.64
N GLY A 191 -12.57 5.47 14.86
CA GLY A 191 -13.47 4.86 15.84
C GLY A 191 -12.83 3.69 16.60
N VAL A 192 -11.49 3.69 16.77
CA VAL A 192 -10.74 2.66 17.49
C VAL A 192 -9.98 3.26 18.68
N ALA A 193 -9.65 2.44 19.68
CA ALA A 193 -8.81 2.86 20.80
C ALA A 193 -7.37 3.14 20.35
N PHE A 194 -6.65 3.97 21.11
CA PHE A 194 -5.24 4.25 20.92
C PHE A 194 -4.47 4.10 22.21
N ALA A 195 -3.28 3.54 22.13
CA ALA A 195 -2.35 3.49 23.24
C ALA A 195 -0.90 3.76 22.80
N LEU A 196 -0.11 4.34 23.70
CA LEU A 196 1.35 4.29 23.59
C LEU A 196 1.83 2.89 24.02
N PRO A 197 2.98 2.37 23.51
CA PRO A 197 3.42 1.02 23.79
C PRO A 197 3.42 0.61 25.28
N PRO A 198 3.83 1.46 26.26
CA PRO A 198 3.78 1.08 27.66
C PRO A 198 2.37 0.97 28.25
N GLN A 199 1.37 1.55 27.59
CA GLN A 199 -0.02 1.64 28.04
C GLN A 199 -0.94 0.66 27.31
N ALA A 200 -0.41 -0.04 26.29
CA ALA A 200 -1.19 -0.96 25.47
C ALA A 200 -1.73 -2.13 26.32
N ALA A 201 -2.99 -2.47 26.07
CA ALA A 201 -3.66 -3.57 26.76
C ALA A 201 -3.00 -4.92 26.43
N ALA A 202 -2.75 -5.71 27.46
CA ALA A 202 -2.27 -7.09 27.31
C ALA A 202 -3.45 -8.04 26.98
N GLU A 203 -3.12 -9.30 26.70
CA GLU A 203 -4.09 -10.37 26.48
C GLU A 203 -4.92 -10.21 25.20
N ALA A 204 -4.32 -9.64 24.13
CA ALA A 204 -4.94 -9.59 22.82
C ALA A 204 -5.07 -10.99 22.21
N ASP A 205 -6.23 -11.29 21.61
CA ASP A 205 -6.47 -12.55 20.91
C ASP A 205 -5.77 -12.56 19.53
N ARG A 206 -5.63 -11.38 18.94
CA ARG A 206 -4.91 -11.15 17.67
C ARG A 206 -4.00 -9.94 17.80
N VAL A 207 -2.75 -10.09 17.36
CA VAL A 207 -1.81 -8.98 17.27
C VAL A 207 -1.28 -8.88 15.84
N ILE A 208 -1.45 -7.71 15.22
CA ILE A 208 -1.00 -7.47 13.85
C ILE A 208 0.12 -6.42 13.88
N HIS A 209 1.31 -6.82 13.46
CA HIS A 209 2.50 -5.97 13.49
C HIS A 209 2.74 -5.30 12.14
N THR A 210 2.69 -3.97 12.11
CA THR A 210 2.88 -3.15 10.91
C THR A 210 3.93 -2.05 11.07
N SER A 211 4.61 -1.98 12.22
CA SER A 211 5.57 -0.91 12.48
C SER A 211 6.88 -1.06 11.68
N GLY A 212 7.24 -2.29 11.29
CA GLY A 212 8.49 -2.59 10.59
C GLY A 212 9.73 -2.42 11.46
N THR A 213 9.60 -2.46 12.80
CA THR A 213 10.71 -2.32 13.74
C THR A 213 10.84 -3.55 14.64
N ALA A 214 12.06 -3.85 15.08
CA ALA A 214 12.32 -4.97 15.99
C ALA A 214 11.61 -4.77 17.34
N GLU A 215 11.61 -3.56 17.86
CA GLU A 215 10.94 -3.20 19.12
C GLU A 215 9.43 -3.40 19.02
N GLY A 216 8.83 -3.04 17.87
CA GLY A 216 7.41 -3.28 17.61
C GLY A 216 7.07 -4.77 17.55
N LEU A 217 7.95 -5.61 16.98
CA LEU A 217 7.78 -7.06 16.96
C LEU A 217 7.86 -7.64 18.37
N VAL A 218 8.84 -7.24 19.16
CA VAL A 218 8.96 -7.69 20.56
C VAL A 218 7.68 -7.33 21.32
N ARG A 219 7.21 -6.09 21.16
CA ARG A 219 5.97 -5.65 21.81
C ARG A 219 4.75 -6.44 21.34
N ALA A 220 4.71 -6.82 20.06
CA ALA A 220 3.63 -7.67 19.53
C ALA A 220 3.56 -9.04 20.25
N LEU A 221 4.70 -9.64 20.48
CA LEU A 221 4.80 -10.94 21.18
C LEU A 221 4.41 -10.82 22.66
N GLU A 222 4.71 -9.69 23.32
CA GLU A 222 4.38 -9.43 24.72
C GLU A 222 2.88 -9.18 24.96
N LEU A 223 2.17 -8.61 23.97
CA LEU A 223 0.76 -8.21 24.11
C LEU A 223 -0.22 -9.35 23.81
N GLY A 224 0.23 -10.41 23.14
CA GLY A 224 -0.60 -11.56 22.83
C GLY A 224 -0.98 -12.36 24.07
N ALA A 225 -2.25 -12.81 24.14
CA ALA A 225 -2.70 -13.81 25.09
C ALA A 225 -2.03 -15.17 24.81
N PHE A 226 -2.18 -16.10 25.75
CA PHE A 226 -1.81 -17.49 25.50
C PHE A 226 -2.58 -18.03 24.27
N GLU A 227 -1.88 -18.62 23.32
CA GLU A 227 -2.42 -19.04 22.00
C GLU A 227 -2.87 -17.90 21.06
N ALA A 228 -2.47 -16.64 21.30
CA ALA A 228 -2.77 -15.55 20.38
C ALA A 228 -2.09 -15.75 18.99
N THR A 229 -2.74 -15.29 17.94
CA THR A 229 -2.11 -15.21 16.62
C THR A 229 -1.37 -13.87 16.49
N VAL A 230 -0.09 -13.92 16.18
CA VAL A 230 0.75 -12.76 15.82
C VAL A 230 1.05 -12.83 14.32
N THR A 231 0.67 -11.79 13.59
CA THR A 231 0.80 -11.67 12.13
C THR A 231 1.59 -10.42 11.76
#